data_277b5aeda883c62b524288e6ec3ec3f8
#
_entry.id   277b5aeda883c62b524288e6ec3ec3f8
#
_cell.length_a   1.000
_cell.length_b   1.000
_cell.length_c   1.000
_cell.angle_alpha   90.00
_cell.angle_beta   90.00
_cell.angle_gamma   90.00
#
_symmetry.space_group_name_H-M   'P 1'
#
loop_
_entity.id
_entity.type
_entity.pdbx_description
1 polymer ?
#
loop_
_entity_poly.entity_id
_entity_poly.type
_entity_poly.pdbx_seq_one_letter_code
_entity_poly.pdbx_strand_id
1 'polypeptide(L)'
;LLSDGVPTLVLEEERFNQEKHTLRFPFLSLAEAFNGQGLDINDIDVITTPWEMKCFRQSAFSAVLGCLPDSLNLLRPSARSTQSTLIVNMPMGLWWGLKWKFGFNRTIPNIVQVRHHDAH
;
A
#
# COMPACT_ATOMS: atom_id res chain seq x y z
N LEU A 1 -4.32 -12.32 -2.13
CA LEU A 1 -5.67 -12.57 -1.61
C LEU A 1 -5.68 -13.86 -0.82
N LEU A 2 -6.32 -13.84 0.34
CA LEU A 2 -6.50 -14.99 1.21
C LEU A 2 -7.99 -15.19 1.44
N SER A 3 -8.43 -16.47 1.43
CA SER A 3 -9.78 -16.86 1.84
C SER A 3 -9.64 -17.95 2.90
N ASP A 4 -10.21 -17.71 4.09
CA ASP A 4 -10.14 -18.63 5.23
C ASP A 4 -8.71 -19.09 5.58
N GLY A 5 -7.75 -18.15 5.45
CA GLY A 5 -6.33 -18.41 5.73
C GLY A 5 -5.57 -19.12 4.60
N VAL A 6 -6.23 -19.44 3.48
CA VAL A 6 -5.61 -20.09 2.33
C VAL A 6 -5.33 -19.06 1.23
N PRO A 7 -4.08 -19.00 0.69
CA PRO A 7 -3.80 -18.15 -0.45
C PRO A 7 -4.58 -18.60 -1.70
N THR A 8 -5.44 -17.73 -2.20
CA THR A 8 -6.25 -17.99 -3.40
C THR A 8 -5.67 -17.32 -4.63
N LEU A 9 -4.97 -16.19 -4.44
CA LEU A 9 -4.39 -15.44 -5.54
C LEU A 9 -3.17 -14.66 -5.07
N VAL A 10 -2.10 -14.71 -5.85
CA VAL A 10 -0.87 -13.92 -5.66
C VAL A 10 -0.57 -13.18 -6.95
N LEU A 11 -0.51 -11.86 -6.89
CA LEU A 11 -0.23 -11.00 -8.02
C LEU A 11 0.85 -9.96 -7.65
N GLU A 12 1.66 -9.62 -8.63
CA GLU A 12 2.70 -8.61 -8.52
C GLU A 12 2.41 -7.47 -9.49
N GLU A 13 2.41 -6.23 -9.01
CA GLU A 13 2.13 -5.04 -9.83
C GLU A 13 3.10 -4.89 -11.00
N GLU A 14 4.36 -5.29 -10.79
CA GLU A 14 5.39 -5.20 -11.83
C GLU A 14 5.12 -6.09 -13.06
N ARG A 15 4.29 -7.12 -12.94
CA ARG A 15 3.86 -7.92 -14.09
C ARG A 15 2.91 -7.17 -15.01
N PHE A 16 2.15 -6.24 -14.47
CA PHE A 16 1.15 -5.48 -15.20
C PHE A 16 1.72 -4.18 -15.76
N ASN A 17 2.57 -3.49 -15.00
CA ASN A 17 3.16 -2.22 -15.40
C ASN A 17 4.54 -2.36 -16.09
N GLN A 18 5.11 -3.57 -16.12
CA GLN A 18 6.43 -3.89 -16.70
C GLN A 18 7.60 -3.10 -16.09
N GLU A 19 7.43 -2.60 -14.88
CA GLU A 19 8.42 -1.80 -14.16
C GLU A 19 8.96 -2.59 -12.97
N LYS A 20 10.20 -3.10 -13.09
CA LYS A 20 10.86 -3.85 -12.01
C LYS A 20 11.01 -2.99 -10.76
N HIS A 21 10.73 -3.58 -9.59
CA HIS A 21 10.78 -2.90 -8.30
C HIS A 21 9.93 -1.62 -8.25
N THR A 22 8.75 -1.69 -8.88
CA THR A 22 7.82 -0.56 -8.90
C THR A 22 7.45 -0.13 -7.47
N LEU A 23 7.42 1.17 -7.25
CA LEU A 23 6.97 1.79 -6.01
C LEU A 23 5.55 2.37 -6.15
N ARG A 24 4.89 2.09 -7.26
CA ARG A 24 3.52 2.56 -7.50
C ARG A 24 2.52 1.83 -6.62
N PHE A 25 1.42 2.50 -6.34
CA PHE A 25 0.28 1.84 -5.73
C PHE A 25 -0.21 0.70 -6.64
N PRO A 26 -0.53 -0.50 -6.11
CA PRO A 26 -0.83 -1.69 -6.91
C PRO A 26 -2.24 -1.64 -7.53
N PHE A 27 -2.51 -0.65 -8.37
CA PHE A 27 -3.82 -0.46 -9.00
C PHE A 27 -4.19 -1.56 -9.99
N LEU A 28 -3.22 -2.01 -10.78
CA LEU A 28 -3.48 -2.98 -11.85
C LEU A 28 -3.68 -4.38 -11.26
N SER A 29 -2.83 -4.79 -10.34
CA SER A 29 -2.96 -6.07 -9.64
C SER A 29 -4.23 -6.15 -8.80
N LEU A 30 -4.65 -5.05 -8.15
CA LEU A 30 -5.92 -4.99 -7.44
C LEU A 30 -7.11 -5.11 -8.41
N ALA A 31 -7.07 -4.40 -9.53
CA ALA A 31 -8.12 -4.50 -10.54
C ALA A 31 -8.28 -5.92 -11.05
N GLU A 32 -7.16 -6.58 -11.37
CA GLU A 32 -7.17 -7.97 -11.84
C GLU A 32 -7.66 -8.93 -10.76
N ALA A 33 -7.20 -8.76 -9.51
CA ALA A 33 -7.63 -9.60 -8.40
C ALA A 33 -9.16 -9.54 -8.19
N PHE A 34 -9.75 -8.36 -8.21
CA PHE A 34 -11.18 -8.20 -8.01
C PHE A 34 -11.99 -8.65 -9.22
N ASN A 35 -11.58 -8.26 -10.43
CA ASN A 35 -12.28 -8.66 -11.66
C ASN A 35 -12.19 -10.17 -11.89
N GLY A 36 -11.01 -10.75 -11.71
CA GLY A 36 -10.78 -12.17 -11.93
C GLY A 36 -11.50 -13.09 -10.94
N GLN A 37 -11.75 -12.60 -9.72
CA GLN A 37 -12.47 -13.33 -8.68
C GLN A 37 -13.95 -12.91 -8.56
N GLY A 38 -14.39 -11.91 -9.31
CA GLY A 38 -15.75 -11.36 -9.20
C GLY A 38 -16.07 -10.73 -7.84
N LEU A 39 -15.04 -10.17 -7.18
CA LEU A 39 -15.14 -9.57 -5.85
C LEU A 39 -15.28 -8.05 -5.93
N ASP A 40 -15.94 -7.48 -4.92
CA ASP A 40 -15.94 -6.04 -4.64
C ASP A 40 -15.09 -5.76 -3.38
N ILE A 41 -14.68 -4.51 -3.21
CA ILE A 41 -13.95 -4.07 -2.02
C ILE A 41 -14.73 -4.33 -0.72
N ASN A 42 -16.06 -4.39 -0.79
CA ASN A 42 -16.93 -4.68 0.34
C ASN A 42 -16.92 -6.16 0.74
N ASP A 43 -16.42 -7.06 -0.12
CA ASP A 43 -16.27 -8.49 0.17
C ASP A 43 -14.98 -8.78 0.94
N ILE A 44 -14.17 -7.75 1.19
CA ILE A 44 -12.91 -7.87 1.91
C ILE A 44 -13.10 -7.47 3.38
N ASP A 45 -12.80 -8.37 4.28
CA ASP A 45 -12.90 -8.12 5.72
C ASP A 45 -11.73 -7.29 6.24
N VAL A 46 -10.50 -7.65 5.84
CA VAL A 46 -9.27 -7.06 6.34
C VAL A 46 -8.22 -6.91 5.24
N ILE A 47 -7.53 -5.79 5.25
CA ILE A 47 -6.34 -5.56 4.43
C ILE A 47 -5.13 -5.55 5.36
N THR A 48 -4.15 -6.41 5.10
CA THR A 48 -2.92 -6.44 5.87
C THR A 48 -1.78 -5.77 5.11
N THR A 49 -0.93 -5.05 5.84
CA THR A 49 0.31 -4.48 5.30
C THR A 49 1.49 -4.91 6.17
N PRO A 50 2.64 -5.31 5.57
CA PRO A 50 3.80 -5.78 6.31
C PRO A 50 4.61 -4.66 6.98
N TRP A 51 4.13 -3.42 6.94
CA TRP A 51 4.85 -2.26 7.48
C TRP A 51 4.24 -1.79 8.79
N GLU A 52 4.91 -2.05 9.91
CA GLU A 52 4.56 -1.46 11.20
C GLU A 52 5.16 -0.05 11.31
N MET A 53 4.37 0.96 11.02
CA MET A 53 4.81 2.36 11.03
C MET A 53 5.06 2.92 12.44
N LYS A 54 4.64 2.20 13.48
CA LYS A 54 4.76 2.68 14.87
C LYS A 54 6.23 2.88 15.28
N CYS A 55 7.09 1.93 14.91
CA CYS A 55 8.54 2.02 15.16
C CYS A 55 9.23 3.02 14.24
N PHE A 56 8.72 3.21 13.03
CA PHE A 56 9.29 4.11 12.05
C PHE A 56 9.00 5.59 12.34
N ARG A 57 7.85 5.89 12.99
CA ARG A 57 7.42 7.28 13.22
C ARG A 57 8.42 8.12 14.00
N GLN A 58 8.99 7.59 15.08
CA GLN A 58 9.94 8.33 15.92
C GLN A 58 11.27 8.55 15.19
N SER A 59 11.81 7.50 14.58
CA SER A 59 13.07 7.57 13.83
C SER A 59 12.93 8.41 12.56
N ALA A 60 11.80 8.27 11.84
CA ALA A 60 11.55 9.05 10.62
C ALA A 60 11.37 10.54 10.91
N PHE A 61 10.67 10.90 11.98
CA PHE A 61 10.48 12.30 12.34
C PHE A 61 11.82 12.98 12.68
N SER A 62 12.65 12.31 13.48
CA SER A 62 13.99 12.79 13.81
C SER A 62 14.91 12.91 12.58
N ALA A 63 14.85 11.91 11.69
CA ALA A 63 15.63 11.92 10.44
C ALA A 63 15.15 13.04 9.49
N VAL A 64 13.84 13.22 9.35
CA VAL A 64 13.27 14.29 8.52
C VAL A 64 13.68 15.66 9.04
N LEU A 65 13.61 15.89 10.35
CA LEU A 65 14.04 17.16 10.94
C LEU A 65 15.55 17.38 10.83
N GLY A 66 16.35 16.31 11.03
CA GLY A 66 17.82 16.41 10.99
C GLY A 66 18.40 16.61 9.59
N CYS A 67 17.64 16.27 8.55
CA CYS A 67 18.06 16.38 7.14
C CYS A 67 17.31 17.47 6.37
N LEU A 68 16.73 18.45 7.04
CA LEU A 68 16.14 19.61 6.35
C LEU A 68 17.22 20.48 5.68
N PRO A 69 16.96 21.03 4.46
CA PRO A 69 15.72 20.96 3.67
C PRO A 69 15.61 19.73 2.76
N ASP A 70 16.64 18.90 2.63
CA ASP A 70 16.71 17.80 1.66
C ASP A 70 15.65 16.72 1.90
N SER A 71 15.26 16.51 3.15
CA SER A 71 14.20 15.57 3.52
C SER A 71 12.83 15.91 2.93
N LEU A 72 12.59 17.16 2.52
CA LEU A 72 11.36 17.54 1.81
C LEU A 72 11.22 16.81 0.47
N ASN A 73 12.33 16.35 -0.12
CA ASN A 73 12.28 15.54 -1.34
C ASN A 73 11.60 14.18 -1.13
N LEU A 74 11.52 13.67 0.10
CA LEU A 74 10.77 12.45 0.43
C LEU A 74 9.25 12.61 0.23
N LEU A 75 8.75 13.84 0.26
CA LEU A 75 7.34 14.14 0.03
C LEU A 75 7.02 14.34 -1.45
N ARG A 76 8.03 14.43 -2.31
CA ARG A 76 7.82 14.60 -3.75
C ARG A 76 7.51 13.26 -4.40
N PRO A 77 6.62 13.22 -5.39
CA PRO A 77 6.43 12.04 -6.21
C PRO A 77 7.76 11.65 -6.87
N SER A 78 8.12 10.38 -6.77
CA SER A 78 9.30 9.89 -7.48
C SER A 78 9.00 9.76 -8.98
N ALA A 79 10.05 9.71 -9.81
CA ALA A 79 9.91 9.48 -11.26
C ALA A 79 9.18 8.14 -11.56
N ARG A 80 9.25 7.18 -10.62
CA ARG A 80 8.63 5.85 -10.72
C ARG A 80 7.28 5.73 -10.01
N SER A 81 6.85 6.75 -9.31
CA SER A 81 5.58 6.73 -8.59
C SER A 81 4.95 8.11 -8.61
N THR A 82 3.64 8.17 -8.79
CA THR A 82 2.86 9.40 -8.65
C THR A 82 2.67 9.80 -7.18
N GLN A 83 3.04 8.90 -6.26
CA GLN A 83 2.93 9.11 -4.82
C GLN A 83 4.30 8.93 -4.16
N SER A 84 4.54 9.67 -3.09
CA SER A 84 5.73 9.47 -2.26
C SER A 84 5.74 8.05 -1.68
N THR A 85 6.88 7.38 -1.75
CA THR A 85 7.06 6.03 -1.18
C THR A 85 6.67 5.98 0.30
N LEU A 86 6.96 7.04 1.04
CA LEU A 86 6.60 7.15 2.45
C LEU A 86 5.07 7.15 2.63
N ILE A 87 4.36 7.93 1.83
CA ILE A 87 2.90 8.06 1.93
C ILE A 87 2.20 6.77 1.51
N VAL A 88 2.67 6.11 0.46
CA VAL A 88 2.08 4.86 -0.04
C VAL A 88 2.12 3.74 1.00
N ASN A 89 3.19 3.68 1.78
CA ASN A 89 3.37 2.65 2.80
C ASN A 89 2.70 2.97 4.15
N MET A 90 2.13 4.14 4.31
CA MET A 90 1.32 4.48 5.48
C MET A 90 -0.12 3.95 5.34
N PRO A 91 -0.78 3.56 6.45
CA PRO A 91 -2.19 3.16 6.40
C PRO A 91 -3.10 4.21 5.77
N MET A 92 -2.81 5.48 6.01
CA MET A 92 -3.51 6.60 5.39
C MET A 92 -3.29 6.64 3.88
N GLY A 93 -2.07 6.36 3.40
CA GLY A 93 -1.76 6.29 1.97
C GLY A 93 -2.48 5.14 1.28
N LEU A 94 -2.52 3.97 1.92
CA LEU A 94 -3.30 2.82 1.46
C LEU A 94 -4.79 3.15 1.43
N TRP A 95 -5.32 3.76 2.49
CA TRP A 95 -6.72 4.18 2.56
C TRP A 95 -7.08 5.15 1.41
N TRP A 96 -6.26 6.17 1.18
CA TRP A 96 -6.45 7.12 0.09
C TRP A 96 -6.34 6.45 -1.29
N GLY A 97 -5.36 5.56 -1.49
CA GLY A 97 -5.19 4.80 -2.73
C GLY A 97 -6.41 3.93 -3.03
N LEU A 98 -6.93 3.23 -2.03
CA LEU A 98 -8.14 2.42 -2.17
C LEU A 98 -9.38 3.29 -2.45
N LYS A 99 -9.54 4.42 -1.75
CA LYS A 99 -10.61 5.38 -2.04
C LYS A 99 -10.53 5.93 -3.46
N TRP A 100 -9.33 6.23 -3.92
CA TRP A 100 -9.11 6.67 -5.30
C TRP A 100 -9.49 5.59 -6.32
N LYS A 101 -9.11 4.34 -6.04
CA LYS A 101 -9.38 3.20 -6.93
C LYS A 101 -10.85 2.81 -6.98
N PHE A 102 -11.51 2.71 -5.84
CA PHE A 102 -12.86 2.15 -5.71
C PHE A 102 -13.96 3.21 -5.55
N GLY A 103 -13.59 4.46 -5.38
CA GLY A 103 -14.51 5.59 -5.18
C GLY A 103 -14.65 6.00 -3.71
N PHE A 104 -14.84 7.30 -3.50
CA PHE A 104 -14.90 7.89 -2.16
C PHE A 104 -16.15 7.51 -1.36
N ASN A 105 -17.19 7.05 -2.04
CA ASN A 105 -18.45 6.57 -1.43
C ASN A 105 -18.35 5.12 -0.93
N ARG A 106 -17.27 4.40 -1.24
CA ARG A 106 -17.09 3.01 -0.79
C ARG A 106 -16.51 2.96 0.62
N THR A 107 -16.96 1.98 1.40
CA THR A 107 -16.35 1.66 2.69
C THR A 107 -15.04 0.90 2.45
N ILE A 108 -13.96 1.33 3.07
CA ILE A 108 -12.69 0.63 3.01
C ILE A 108 -12.60 -0.33 4.20
N PRO A 109 -12.19 -1.59 3.98
CA PRO A 109 -11.98 -2.56 5.03
C PRO A 109 -10.96 -2.10 6.07
N ASN A 110 -10.94 -2.76 7.22
CA ASN A 110 -9.95 -2.47 8.25
C ASN A 110 -8.54 -2.76 7.75
N ILE A 111 -7.63 -1.80 7.92
CA ILE A 111 -6.22 -1.94 7.53
C ILE A 111 -5.42 -2.29 8.78
N VAL A 112 -4.84 -3.48 8.80
CA VAL A 112 -4.03 -4.00 9.90
C VAL A 112 -2.56 -4.03 9.49
N GLN A 113 -1.71 -3.45 10.33
CA GLN A 113 -0.26 -3.52 10.16
C GLN A 113 0.29 -4.76 10.87
N VAL A 114 1.05 -5.54 10.15
CA VAL A 114 1.75 -6.73 10.67
C VAL A 114 3.24 -6.46 10.66
N ARG A 115 3.95 -6.91 11.71
CA ARG A 115 5.40 -6.79 11.73
C ARG A 115 6.01 -7.61 10.60
N HIS A 116 6.94 -7.00 9.88
CA HIS A 116 7.60 -7.66 8.75
C HIS A 116 8.29 -8.97 9.18
N HIS A 117 8.87 -9.00 10.39
CA HIS A 117 9.54 -10.19 10.93
C HIS A 117 8.57 -11.28 11.42
N ASP A 118 7.32 -10.93 11.70
CA ASP A 118 6.30 -11.91 12.14
C ASP A 118 5.52 -12.48 10.94
N ALA A 119 5.74 -11.92 9.74
CA ALA A 119 5.07 -12.33 8.50
C ALA A 119 5.82 -13.42 7.71
N HIS A 120 6.97 -13.89 8.22
CA HIS A 120 7.82 -14.93 7.60
C HIS A 120 7.82 -16.21 8.42
#